data_3f493044bd85830a05841357f98cf07d
#
_entry.id   3f493044bd85830a05841357f98cf07d
#
_cell.length_a   1.000
_cell.length_b   1.000
_cell.length_c   1.000
_cell.angle_alpha   90.00
_cell.angle_beta   90.00
_cell.angle_gamma   90.00
#
_symmetry.space_group_name_H-M   'P 1'
#
loop_
_entity.id
_entity.type
_entity.pdbx_description
1 polymer ?
#
loop_
_entity_poly.entity_id
_entity_poly.type
_entity_poly.pdbx_seq_one_letter_code
_entity_poly.pdbx_strand_id
1 'polypeptide(L)'
;MAKIMDYLSWRGDLSFSRDGFNDIDALIFALLSYLPFKEIVPGVDSSEDIPLKKAAAEYAQKASKGELKTTNFNPSASTSFDAELVTLLEAAAGCYRFEGVKLSKFEENSDLVIGRQFGAITFTLNNLERTKVAAFRGTDNSLIGWKEDFELAYKDQTPAQESAYQYLERAIGLFSSPFTVCGHSKGGNLAVYAGSHIDLLRQSRINRILNFDGPGFDFSVINPSAFTHCEKKVANYIPEE
;
A
#
# COMPACT_ATOMS: atom_id res chain seq x y z
N MET A 1 -1.89 -15.49 6.85
CA MET A 1 -2.37 -15.47 5.44
C MET A 1 -3.42 -16.51 5.10
N ALA A 2 -3.51 -17.69 5.77
CA ALA A 2 -4.59 -18.65 5.52
C ALA A 2 -5.99 -17.99 5.51
N LYS A 3 -6.29 -17.15 6.50
CA LYS A 3 -7.59 -16.44 6.59
C LYS A 3 -7.87 -15.48 5.41
N ILE A 4 -6.85 -14.87 4.79
CA ILE A 4 -7.01 -14.01 3.61
C ILE A 4 -7.31 -14.85 2.36
N MET A 5 -6.66 -15.99 2.23
CA MET A 5 -6.95 -16.94 1.14
C MET A 5 -8.36 -17.51 1.25
N ASP A 6 -8.83 -17.78 2.47
CA ASP A 6 -10.21 -18.21 2.73
C ASP A 6 -11.22 -17.12 2.32
N TYR A 7 -10.91 -15.84 2.60
CA TYR A 7 -11.71 -14.71 2.14
C TYR A 7 -11.79 -14.64 0.62
N LEU A 8 -10.69 -14.77 -0.10
CA LEU A 8 -10.68 -14.79 -1.56
C LEU A 8 -11.48 -15.97 -2.14
N SER A 9 -11.37 -17.13 -1.50
CA SER A 9 -12.14 -18.32 -1.88
C SER A 9 -13.64 -18.15 -1.66
N TRP A 10 -14.04 -17.48 -0.58
CA TRP A 10 -15.43 -17.29 -0.21
C TRP A 10 -16.10 -16.08 -0.86
N ARG A 11 -15.34 -14.95 -1.00
CA ARG A 11 -15.86 -13.65 -1.47
C ARG A 11 -15.39 -13.26 -2.86
N GLY A 12 -14.46 -14.02 -3.43
CA GLY A 12 -13.84 -13.74 -4.73
C GLY A 12 -14.79 -13.79 -5.93
N ASP A 13 -16.00 -14.32 -5.76
CA ASP A 13 -17.07 -14.39 -6.76
C ASP A 13 -17.97 -13.14 -6.82
N LEU A 14 -17.83 -12.19 -5.87
CA LEU A 14 -18.64 -10.97 -5.79
C LEU A 14 -17.85 -9.73 -6.20
N SER A 15 -18.31 -9.05 -7.24
CA SER A 15 -17.72 -7.77 -7.65
C SER A 15 -17.92 -6.66 -6.63
N PHE A 16 -17.08 -5.60 -6.67
CA PHE A 16 -17.23 -4.40 -5.82
C PHE A 16 -18.56 -3.65 -6.00
N SER A 17 -19.29 -3.87 -7.08
CA SER A 17 -20.63 -3.32 -7.28
C SER A 17 -21.72 -4.12 -6.56
N ARG A 18 -21.48 -5.39 -6.25
CA ARG A 18 -22.40 -6.27 -5.54
C ARG A 18 -22.16 -6.28 -4.05
N ASP A 19 -20.90 -6.30 -3.66
CA ASP A 19 -20.44 -6.25 -2.29
C ASP A 19 -19.31 -5.23 -2.20
N GLY A 20 -19.57 -4.09 -1.60
CA GLY A 20 -18.68 -2.93 -1.60
C GLY A 20 -17.26 -3.24 -1.14
N PHE A 21 -16.34 -2.36 -1.47
CA PHE A 21 -14.96 -2.41 -0.99
C PHE A 21 -14.91 -2.38 0.55
N ASN A 22 -14.16 -3.28 1.15
CA ASN A 22 -14.06 -3.44 2.60
C ASN A 22 -12.60 -3.50 3.08
N ASP A 23 -12.42 -3.64 4.39
CA ASP A 23 -11.13 -3.57 5.04
C ASP A 23 -10.21 -4.76 4.74
N ILE A 24 -10.78 -5.94 4.43
CA ILE A 24 -9.97 -7.10 4.02
C ILE A 24 -9.43 -6.88 2.60
N ASP A 25 -10.20 -6.28 1.71
CA ASP A 25 -9.71 -5.91 0.38
C ASP A 25 -8.57 -4.89 0.49
N ALA A 26 -8.70 -3.91 1.39
CA ALA A 26 -7.65 -2.94 1.64
C ALA A 26 -6.37 -3.57 2.22
N LEU A 27 -6.52 -4.55 3.12
CA LEU A 27 -5.39 -5.33 3.64
C LEU A 27 -4.70 -6.12 2.52
N ILE A 28 -5.46 -6.72 1.59
CA ILE A 28 -4.89 -7.39 0.41
C ILE A 28 -4.04 -6.40 -0.40
N PHE A 29 -4.54 -5.20 -0.67
CA PHE A 29 -3.77 -4.18 -1.40
C PHE A 29 -2.55 -3.70 -0.62
N ALA A 30 -2.66 -3.53 0.71
CA ALA A 30 -1.52 -3.20 1.56
C ALA A 30 -0.43 -4.28 1.49
N LEU A 31 -0.80 -5.55 1.48
CA LEU A 31 0.13 -6.66 1.32
C LEU A 31 0.73 -6.74 -0.09
N LEU A 32 -0.07 -6.53 -1.13
CA LEU A 32 0.42 -6.52 -2.51
C LEU A 32 1.41 -5.35 -2.78
N SER A 33 1.40 -4.29 -1.97
CA SER A 33 2.36 -3.19 -2.10
C SER A 33 3.81 -3.58 -1.78
N TYR A 34 4.03 -4.74 -1.15
CA TYR A 34 5.38 -5.27 -0.90
C TYR A 34 6.06 -5.84 -2.15
N LEU A 35 5.27 -6.20 -3.17
CA LEU A 35 5.79 -6.80 -4.39
C LEU A 35 6.60 -5.82 -5.24
N PRO A 36 7.73 -6.24 -5.82
CA PRO A 36 8.57 -5.40 -6.66
C PRO A 36 7.97 -5.24 -8.06
N PHE A 37 7.10 -4.27 -8.23
CA PHE A 37 6.44 -3.98 -9.50
C PHE A 37 7.21 -3.03 -10.42
N LYS A 38 8.49 -2.77 -10.13
CA LYS A 38 9.34 -1.91 -10.96
C LYS A 38 9.41 -2.43 -12.40
N GLU A 39 9.17 -1.55 -13.37
CA GLU A 39 9.07 -1.88 -14.82
C GLU A 39 7.91 -2.83 -15.20
N ILE A 40 6.93 -2.99 -14.30
CA ILE A 40 5.67 -3.70 -14.57
C ILE A 40 4.52 -2.70 -14.45
N VAL A 41 4.50 -1.95 -13.37
CA VAL A 41 3.47 -0.95 -13.10
C VAL A 41 4.02 0.44 -13.44
N PRO A 42 3.24 1.30 -14.15
CA PRO A 42 3.64 2.67 -14.46
C PRO A 42 3.99 3.48 -13.20
N GLY A 43 5.03 4.32 -13.30
CA GLY A 43 5.52 5.15 -12.20
C GLY A 43 4.54 6.24 -11.77
N VAL A 44 4.85 6.88 -10.64
CA VAL A 44 3.97 7.87 -9.98
C VAL A 44 3.62 9.08 -10.86
N ASP A 45 4.50 9.49 -11.75
CA ASP A 45 4.29 10.64 -12.65
C ASP A 45 3.62 10.25 -13.97
N SER A 46 3.39 8.94 -14.22
CA SER A 46 2.67 8.46 -15.39
C SER A 46 1.17 8.61 -15.21
N SER A 47 0.47 8.89 -16.30
CA SER A 47 -0.99 8.85 -16.40
C SER A 47 -1.53 7.46 -16.77
N GLU A 48 -0.65 6.50 -17.08
CA GLU A 48 -1.02 5.16 -17.51
C GLU A 48 -1.39 4.28 -16.31
N ASP A 49 -2.13 3.21 -16.62
CA ASP A 49 -2.46 2.13 -15.69
C ASP A 49 -2.30 0.76 -16.36
N ILE A 50 -2.18 -0.29 -15.55
CA ILE A 50 -2.12 -1.68 -16.01
C ILE A 50 -3.16 -2.52 -15.26
N PRO A 51 -3.98 -3.37 -15.92
CA PRO A 51 -4.87 -4.30 -15.23
C PRO A 51 -4.11 -5.24 -14.29
N LEU A 52 -4.65 -5.51 -13.09
CA LEU A 52 -4.05 -6.41 -12.10
C LEU A 52 -3.68 -7.77 -12.70
N LYS A 53 -4.58 -8.36 -13.49
CA LYS A 53 -4.34 -9.64 -14.17
C LYS A 53 -3.13 -9.58 -15.10
N LYS A 54 -2.95 -8.49 -15.84
CA LYS A 54 -1.80 -8.29 -16.72
C LYS A 54 -0.51 -8.07 -15.92
N ALA A 55 -0.56 -7.26 -14.86
CA ALA A 55 0.58 -7.04 -13.98
C ALA A 55 1.05 -8.34 -13.31
N ALA A 56 0.13 -9.20 -12.88
CA ALA A 56 0.45 -10.51 -12.31
C ALA A 56 1.11 -11.44 -13.34
N ALA A 57 0.63 -11.45 -14.57
CA ALA A 57 1.23 -12.25 -15.65
C ALA A 57 2.65 -11.78 -16.01
N GLU A 58 2.86 -10.46 -16.12
CA GLU A 58 4.19 -9.88 -16.37
C GLU A 58 5.14 -10.12 -15.20
N TYR A 59 4.62 -10.04 -13.95
CA TYR A 59 5.38 -10.38 -12.76
C TYR A 59 5.87 -11.84 -12.81
N ALA A 60 4.97 -12.81 -13.05
CA ALA A 60 5.31 -14.22 -13.12
C ALA A 60 6.33 -14.50 -14.23
N GLN A 61 6.19 -13.85 -15.40
CA GLN A 61 7.13 -13.96 -16.51
C GLN A 61 8.53 -13.45 -16.14
N LYS A 62 8.63 -12.27 -15.49
CA LYS A 62 9.92 -11.71 -15.04
C LYS A 62 10.53 -12.54 -13.92
N ALA A 63 9.71 -13.05 -13.00
CA ALA A 63 10.16 -13.94 -11.92
C ALA A 63 10.79 -15.22 -12.48
N SER A 64 10.14 -15.88 -13.45
CA SER A 64 10.65 -17.11 -14.06
C SER A 64 11.98 -16.93 -14.82
N LYS A 65 12.27 -15.71 -15.28
CA LYS A 65 13.52 -15.36 -15.96
C LYS A 65 14.60 -14.80 -15.02
N GLY A 66 14.28 -14.58 -13.74
CA GLY A 66 15.17 -13.90 -12.80
C GLY A 66 15.39 -12.41 -13.11
N GLU A 67 14.41 -11.77 -13.76
CA GLU A 67 14.49 -10.38 -14.22
C GLU A 67 13.80 -9.39 -13.28
N LEU A 68 13.25 -9.85 -12.15
CA LEU A 68 12.65 -8.95 -11.16
C LEU A 68 13.71 -8.03 -10.58
N LYS A 69 13.48 -6.73 -10.71
CA LYS A 69 14.37 -5.72 -10.13
C LYS A 69 13.97 -5.45 -8.67
N THR A 70 14.64 -6.12 -7.77
CA THR A 70 14.45 -5.98 -6.33
C THR A 70 15.78 -6.05 -5.60
N THR A 71 15.90 -5.33 -4.50
CA THR A 71 17.08 -5.36 -3.63
C THR A 71 16.92 -6.37 -2.49
N ASN A 72 15.71 -6.67 -2.03
CA ASN A 72 15.48 -7.41 -0.77
C ASN A 72 14.32 -8.41 -0.83
N PHE A 73 13.70 -8.62 -1.99
CA PHE A 73 12.59 -9.56 -2.15
C PHE A 73 13.11 -10.91 -2.69
N ASN A 74 12.75 -12.02 -2.03
CA ASN A 74 13.17 -13.37 -2.44
C ASN A 74 11.98 -14.31 -2.60
N PRO A 75 11.39 -14.42 -3.80
CA PRO A 75 10.21 -15.26 -4.06
C PRO A 75 10.50 -16.76 -3.92
N SER A 76 11.78 -17.17 -3.94
CA SER A 76 12.18 -18.58 -3.86
C SER A 76 12.38 -19.08 -2.44
N ALA A 77 12.29 -18.23 -1.43
CA ALA A 77 12.40 -18.65 -0.04
C ALA A 77 11.11 -19.37 0.39
N SER A 78 11.17 -20.67 0.56
CA SER A 78 10.04 -21.60 0.72
C SER A 78 9.18 -21.41 1.99
N THR A 79 9.57 -20.53 2.90
CA THR A 79 8.86 -20.23 4.16
C THR A 79 8.72 -18.73 4.36
N SER A 80 8.91 -17.93 3.33
CA SER A 80 8.97 -16.49 3.49
C SER A 80 7.62 -15.85 3.22
N PHE A 81 7.40 -14.77 3.91
CA PHE A 81 6.36 -13.80 3.62
C PHE A 81 6.27 -13.45 2.11
N ASP A 82 7.44 -13.38 1.44
CA ASP A 82 7.52 -13.09 0.01
C ASP A 82 6.82 -14.14 -0.88
N ALA A 83 6.96 -15.44 -0.57
CA ALA A 83 6.27 -16.51 -1.30
C ALA A 83 4.76 -16.46 -1.12
N GLU A 84 4.30 -16.10 0.08
CA GLU A 84 2.89 -15.93 0.37
C GLU A 84 2.29 -14.74 -0.38
N LEU A 85 3.05 -13.64 -0.54
CA LEU A 85 2.63 -12.47 -1.32
C LEU A 85 2.47 -12.80 -2.81
N VAL A 86 3.34 -13.63 -3.37
CA VAL A 86 3.20 -14.11 -4.76
C VAL A 86 1.93 -14.94 -4.91
N THR A 87 1.68 -15.87 -3.99
CA THR A 87 0.45 -16.67 -3.96
C THR A 87 -0.80 -15.79 -3.85
N LEU A 88 -0.73 -14.74 -3.02
CA LEU A 88 -1.81 -13.76 -2.86
C LEU A 88 -2.06 -12.98 -4.16
N LEU A 89 -1.00 -12.57 -4.87
CA LEU A 89 -1.11 -11.87 -6.15
C LEU A 89 -1.82 -12.75 -7.20
N GLU A 90 -1.41 -14.02 -7.31
CA GLU A 90 -2.00 -14.97 -8.24
C GLU A 90 -3.48 -15.21 -7.94
N ALA A 91 -3.81 -15.42 -6.66
CA ALA A 91 -5.19 -15.63 -6.21
C ALA A 91 -6.07 -14.39 -6.45
N ALA A 92 -5.58 -13.19 -6.11
CA ALA A 92 -6.31 -11.95 -6.35
C ALA A 92 -6.51 -11.70 -7.85
N ALA A 93 -5.48 -11.89 -8.68
CA ALA A 93 -5.58 -11.73 -10.13
C ALA A 93 -6.49 -12.77 -10.81
N GLY A 94 -6.70 -13.91 -10.16
CA GLY A 94 -7.55 -15.00 -10.66
C GLY A 94 -9.02 -14.89 -10.25
N CYS A 95 -9.39 -14.06 -9.25
CA CYS A 95 -10.76 -13.99 -8.78
C CYS A 95 -11.58 -12.85 -9.40
N TYR A 96 -12.90 -13.06 -9.53
CA TYR A 96 -13.81 -12.11 -10.15
C TYR A 96 -13.91 -10.79 -9.39
N ARG A 97 -13.76 -10.81 -8.05
CA ARG A 97 -13.81 -9.61 -7.21
C ARG A 97 -12.84 -8.53 -7.65
N PHE A 98 -11.64 -8.92 -8.04
CA PHE A 98 -10.58 -8.00 -8.47
C PHE A 98 -10.49 -7.85 -9.99
N GLU A 99 -11.44 -8.44 -10.73
CA GLU A 99 -11.50 -8.25 -12.18
C GLU A 99 -11.71 -6.77 -12.52
N GLY A 100 -10.88 -6.26 -13.41
CA GLY A 100 -10.91 -4.85 -13.81
C GLY A 100 -10.24 -3.89 -12.82
N VAL A 101 -9.68 -4.35 -11.70
CA VAL A 101 -8.77 -3.55 -10.88
C VAL A 101 -7.52 -3.22 -11.70
N LYS A 102 -7.09 -1.95 -11.62
CA LYS A 102 -5.92 -1.44 -12.31
C LYS A 102 -4.88 -0.92 -11.33
N LEU A 103 -3.61 -1.10 -11.66
CA LEU A 103 -2.45 -0.64 -10.91
C LEU A 103 -1.80 0.54 -11.63
N SER A 104 -1.34 1.50 -10.86
CA SER A 104 -0.66 2.69 -11.38
C SER A 104 0.21 3.32 -10.28
N LYS A 105 0.99 4.32 -10.68
CA LYS A 105 1.73 5.18 -9.74
C LYS A 105 2.65 4.42 -8.80
N PHE A 106 3.31 3.38 -9.31
CA PHE A 106 4.29 2.65 -8.51
C PHE A 106 5.51 3.53 -8.22
N GLU A 107 5.89 3.59 -6.96
CA GLU A 107 7.12 4.24 -6.51
C GLU A 107 7.87 3.34 -5.54
N GLU A 108 9.14 3.18 -5.75
CA GLU A 108 10.06 2.49 -4.85
C GLU A 108 11.35 3.29 -4.77
N ASN A 109 11.75 3.63 -3.55
CA ASN A 109 12.94 4.42 -3.31
C ASN A 109 13.63 3.94 -2.03
N SER A 110 14.90 3.55 -2.17
CA SER A 110 15.75 3.15 -1.06
C SER A 110 17.04 3.93 -1.12
N ASP A 111 17.40 4.61 -0.04
CA ASP A 111 18.59 5.42 0.07
C ASP A 111 19.28 5.14 1.41
N LEU A 112 20.46 4.51 1.32
CA LEU A 112 21.28 4.12 2.47
C LEU A 112 21.84 5.33 3.25
N VAL A 113 22.11 6.42 2.56
CA VAL A 113 22.78 7.60 3.15
C VAL A 113 21.84 8.31 4.12
N ILE A 114 20.60 8.53 3.68
CA ILE A 114 19.58 9.20 4.50
C ILE A 114 18.70 8.22 5.27
N GLY A 115 18.93 6.90 5.13
CA GLY A 115 18.17 5.87 5.83
C GLY A 115 16.73 5.74 5.36
N ARG A 116 16.43 6.03 4.09
CA ARG A 116 15.07 5.94 3.53
C ARG A 116 14.79 4.60 2.91
N GLN A 117 13.66 4.02 3.27
CA GLN A 117 13.06 2.89 2.58
C GLN A 117 11.57 3.15 2.38
N PHE A 118 11.18 3.38 1.13
CA PHE A 118 9.83 3.74 0.74
C PHE A 118 9.33 2.90 -0.42
N GLY A 119 8.06 2.51 -0.39
CA GLY A 119 7.35 1.89 -1.49
C GLY A 119 5.87 2.21 -1.43
N ALA A 120 5.29 2.50 -2.59
CA ALA A 120 3.86 2.80 -2.70
C ALA A 120 3.31 2.41 -4.09
N ILE A 121 2.02 2.14 -4.12
CA ILE A 121 1.28 1.81 -5.35
C ILE A 121 -0.17 2.26 -5.20
N THR A 122 -0.80 2.67 -6.31
CA THR A 122 -2.22 3.01 -6.34
C THR A 122 -2.99 1.97 -7.13
N PHE A 123 -4.05 1.42 -6.52
CA PHE A 123 -5.04 0.55 -7.16
C PHE A 123 -6.29 1.38 -7.49
N THR A 124 -6.88 1.15 -8.66
CA THR A 124 -8.17 1.75 -9.05
C THR A 124 -9.20 0.63 -9.16
N LEU A 125 -10.27 0.75 -8.37
CA LEU A 125 -11.32 -0.26 -8.31
C LEU A 125 -12.25 -0.19 -9.54
N ASN A 126 -12.78 -1.34 -9.93
CA ASN A 126 -13.85 -1.43 -10.92
C ASN A 126 -15.23 -1.29 -10.23
N ASN A 127 -15.48 -0.14 -9.65
CA ASN A 127 -16.77 0.25 -9.06
C ASN A 127 -17.27 1.56 -9.68
N LEU A 128 -18.51 1.96 -9.38
CA LEU A 128 -19.15 3.14 -9.97
C LEU A 128 -18.33 4.42 -9.72
N GLU A 129 -17.80 4.58 -8.52
CA GLU A 129 -17.04 5.76 -8.11
C GLU A 129 -15.58 5.74 -8.59
N ARG A 130 -15.12 4.59 -9.12
CA ARG A 130 -13.70 4.36 -9.46
C ARG A 130 -12.78 4.71 -8.30
N THR A 131 -13.16 4.25 -7.11
CA THR A 131 -12.39 4.46 -5.89
C THR A 131 -10.93 4.06 -6.09
N LYS A 132 -10.03 4.88 -5.61
CA LYS A 132 -8.58 4.61 -5.63
C LYS A 132 -8.10 4.22 -4.26
N VAL A 133 -7.15 3.30 -4.21
CA VAL A 133 -6.52 2.86 -2.97
C VAL A 133 -5.01 3.09 -3.09
N ALA A 134 -4.49 4.05 -2.34
CA ALA A 134 -3.05 4.25 -2.19
C ALA A 134 -2.55 3.34 -1.07
N ALA A 135 -1.70 2.38 -1.41
CA ALA A 135 -1.14 1.42 -0.47
C ALA A 135 0.34 1.67 -0.26
N PHE A 136 0.75 1.83 1.01
CA PHE A 136 2.13 2.01 1.41
C PHE A 136 2.73 0.71 1.91
N ARG A 137 3.92 0.40 1.42
CA ARG A 137 4.71 -0.77 1.83
C ARG A 137 5.27 -0.54 3.24
N GLY A 138 5.21 -1.59 4.05
CA GLY A 138 5.91 -1.64 5.33
C GLY A 138 7.41 -1.90 5.17
N THR A 139 8.03 -2.24 6.31
CA THR A 139 9.45 -2.55 6.37
C THR A 139 9.75 -3.86 5.63
N ASP A 140 10.79 -3.86 4.81
CA ASP A 140 11.38 -5.10 4.32
C ASP A 140 12.45 -5.63 5.33
N ASN A 141 13.03 -6.78 5.03
CA ASN A 141 14.07 -7.41 5.88
C ASN A 141 15.44 -6.71 5.78
N SER A 142 15.50 -5.42 5.40
CA SER A 142 16.76 -4.67 5.31
C SER A 142 17.12 -3.98 6.62
N LEU A 143 18.43 -3.81 6.84
CA LEU A 143 18.95 -3.02 7.98
C LEU A 143 18.47 -1.57 7.95
N ILE A 144 18.21 -1.03 6.76
CA ILE A 144 17.70 0.35 6.60
C ILE A 144 16.28 0.44 7.13
N GLY A 145 15.42 -0.51 6.76
CA GLY A 145 14.05 -0.57 7.23
C GLY A 145 13.99 -0.65 8.75
N TRP A 146 14.79 -1.52 9.36
CA TRP A 146 14.88 -1.66 10.82
C TRP A 146 15.34 -0.37 11.51
N LYS A 147 16.35 0.32 10.94
CA LYS A 147 16.81 1.61 11.46
C LYS A 147 15.69 2.66 11.42
N GLU A 148 14.98 2.74 10.31
CA GLU A 148 13.88 3.71 10.15
C GLU A 148 12.71 3.41 11.08
N ASP A 149 12.41 2.13 11.38
CA ASP A 149 11.41 1.74 12.36
C ASP A 149 11.75 2.25 13.78
N PHE A 150 13.03 2.19 14.18
CA PHE A 150 13.47 2.80 15.43
C PHE A 150 13.34 4.34 15.40
N GLU A 151 13.60 4.97 14.26
CA GLU A 151 13.50 6.42 14.09
C GLU A 151 12.07 6.95 14.22
N LEU A 152 11.05 6.14 13.89
CA LEU A 152 9.64 6.48 14.10
C LEU A 152 9.29 6.79 15.57
N ALA A 153 10.06 6.22 16.51
CA ALA A 153 9.82 6.38 17.94
C ALA A 153 10.30 7.73 18.52
N TYR A 154 11.21 8.46 17.85
CA TYR A 154 11.83 9.65 18.44
C TYR A 154 12.05 10.81 17.46
N LYS A 155 11.76 10.67 16.18
CA LYS A 155 11.89 11.75 15.19
C LYS A 155 10.56 12.41 14.90
N ASP A 156 10.58 13.73 14.72
CA ASP A 156 9.41 14.50 14.26
C ASP A 156 8.90 14.00 12.91
N GLN A 157 9.82 13.59 12.03
CA GLN A 157 9.54 13.09 10.70
C GLN A 157 10.66 12.17 10.22
N THR A 158 10.28 11.02 9.60
CA THR A 158 11.23 10.15 8.92
C THR A 158 11.28 10.44 7.42
N PRO A 159 12.37 10.07 6.72
CA PRO A 159 12.43 10.21 5.26
C PRO A 159 11.34 9.45 4.51
N ALA A 160 10.85 8.33 5.03
CA ALA A 160 9.74 7.60 4.43
C ALA A 160 8.40 8.31 4.63
N GLN A 161 8.16 8.93 5.78
CA GLN A 161 6.97 9.76 6.02
C GLN A 161 6.91 10.95 5.06
N GLU A 162 8.02 11.63 4.83
CA GLU A 162 8.11 12.70 3.82
C GLU A 162 7.81 12.17 2.42
N SER A 163 8.37 11.00 2.06
CA SER A 163 8.10 10.37 0.75
C SER A 163 6.63 9.97 0.60
N ALA A 164 5.99 9.49 1.66
CA ALA A 164 4.57 9.14 1.66
C ALA A 164 3.67 10.37 1.47
N TYR A 165 4.00 11.48 2.13
CA TYR A 165 3.33 12.76 1.93
C TYR A 165 3.45 13.21 0.48
N GLN A 166 4.66 13.28 -0.08
CA GLN A 166 4.91 13.68 -1.46
C GLN A 166 4.23 12.76 -2.48
N TYR A 167 4.17 11.46 -2.19
CA TYR A 167 3.45 10.50 -3.02
C TYR A 167 1.95 10.85 -3.09
N LEU A 168 1.29 11.10 -1.96
CA LEU A 168 -0.12 11.46 -1.95
C LEU A 168 -0.39 12.80 -2.65
N GLU A 169 0.49 13.79 -2.51
CA GLU A 169 0.36 15.06 -3.25
C GLU A 169 0.32 14.84 -4.77
N ARG A 170 1.16 13.92 -5.28
CA ARG A 170 1.20 13.57 -6.71
C ARG A 170 0.06 12.64 -7.13
N ALA A 171 -0.37 11.75 -6.25
CA ALA A 171 -1.41 10.77 -6.55
C ALA A 171 -2.82 11.35 -6.51
N ILE A 172 -3.10 12.26 -5.57
CA ILE A 172 -4.42 12.85 -5.34
C ILE A 172 -4.53 14.19 -6.06
N GLY A 173 -5.15 14.20 -7.22
CA GLY A 173 -5.53 15.45 -7.91
C GLY A 173 -6.73 16.12 -7.24
N LEU A 174 -6.91 17.42 -7.44
CA LEU A 174 -8.01 18.20 -6.85
C LEU A 174 -9.40 17.69 -7.24
N PHE A 175 -9.54 17.10 -8.40
CA PHE A 175 -10.77 16.52 -8.93
C PHE A 175 -10.72 14.98 -9.03
N SER A 176 -9.87 14.35 -8.21
CA SER A 176 -9.74 12.89 -8.19
C SER A 176 -11.03 12.20 -7.72
N SER A 177 -11.19 10.94 -8.14
CA SER A 177 -12.09 9.97 -7.50
C SER A 177 -11.77 9.85 -6.00
N PRO A 178 -12.71 9.33 -5.19
CA PRO A 178 -12.46 9.07 -3.78
C PRO A 178 -11.24 8.18 -3.56
N PHE A 179 -10.48 8.47 -2.49
CA PHE A 179 -9.32 7.70 -2.09
C PHE A 179 -9.54 6.98 -0.77
N THR A 180 -9.05 5.76 -0.67
CA THR A 180 -8.68 5.11 0.59
C THR A 180 -7.15 5.07 0.63
N VAL A 181 -6.58 5.34 1.79
CA VAL A 181 -5.13 5.24 2.02
C VAL A 181 -4.92 4.10 3.01
N CYS A 182 -4.00 3.20 2.75
CA CYS A 182 -3.76 2.06 3.64
C CYS A 182 -2.29 1.64 3.65
N GLY A 183 -1.91 0.86 4.65
CA GLY A 183 -0.62 0.23 4.74
C GLY A 183 -0.55 -0.75 5.89
N HIS A 184 0.40 -1.69 5.81
CA HIS A 184 0.66 -2.68 6.83
C HIS A 184 2.00 -2.39 7.51
N SER A 185 2.11 -2.60 8.82
CA SER A 185 3.31 -2.34 9.61
C SER A 185 3.74 -0.87 9.46
N LYS A 186 5.01 -0.56 9.20
CA LYS A 186 5.48 0.81 8.90
C LYS A 186 4.59 1.51 7.87
N GLY A 187 4.11 0.81 6.83
CA GLY A 187 3.21 1.36 5.82
C GLY A 187 1.90 1.90 6.40
N GLY A 188 1.40 1.30 7.49
CA GLY A 188 0.24 1.80 8.24
C GLY A 188 0.51 3.15 8.90
N ASN A 189 1.68 3.32 9.53
CA ASN A 189 2.12 4.62 10.06
C ASN A 189 2.25 5.65 8.94
N LEU A 190 2.88 5.28 7.80
CA LEU A 190 3.01 6.16 6.64
C LEU A 190 1.65 6.62 6.10
N ALA A 191 0.65 5.72 6.07
CA ALA A 191 -0.71 6.03 5.62
C ALA A 191 -1.38 7.08 6.51
N VAL A 192 -1.28 6.92 7.82
CA VAL A 192 -1.82 7.89 8.79
C VAL A 192 -1.06 9.21 8.73
N TYR A 193 0.27 9.18 8.70
CA TYR A 193 1.09 10.39 8.61
C TYR A 193 0.76 11.20 7.36
N ALA A 194 0.89 10.60 6.19
CA ALA A 194 0.67 11.29 4.92
C ALA A 194 -0.77 11.80 4.78
N GLY A 195 -1.77 10.99 5.17
CA GLY A 195 -3.18 11.38 5.12
C GLY A 195 -3.55 12.51 6.07
N SER A 196 -2.81 12.66 7.20
CA SER A 196 -3.04 13.75 8.17
C SER A 196 -2.33 15.06 7.78
N HIS A 197 -1.20 14.99 7.08
CA HIS A 197 -0.37 16.16 6.76
C HIS A 197 -0.65 16.76 5.38
N ILE A 198 -1.32 16.01 4.48
CA ILE A 198 -1.70 16.53 3.16
C ILE A 198 -2.67 17.71 3.28
N ASP A 199 -2.63 18.64 2.31
CA ASP A 199 -3.53 19.80 2.31
C ASP A 199 -5.02 19.42 2.38
N LEU A 200 -5.83 20.30 2.95
CA LEU A 200 -7.26 20.03 3.22
C LEU A 200 -8.08 19.73 1.97
N LEU A 201 -7.71 20.28 0.80
CA LEU A 201 -8.43 20.04 -0.45
C LEU A 201 -8.23 18.58 -0.90
N ARG A 202 -6.99 18.09 -0.88
CA ARG A 202 -6.68 16.69 -1.17
C ARG A 202 -7.19 15.75 -0.08
N GLN A 203 -7.05 16.16 1.20
CA GLN A 203 -7.56 15.40 2.34
C GLN A 203 -9.07 15.18 2.26
N SER A 204 -9.84 16.13 1.67
CA SER A 204 -11.28 15.97 1.43
C SER A 204 -11.60 14.81 0.48
N ARG A 205 -10.66 14.39 -0.35
CA ARG A 205 -10.79 13.24 -1.26
C ARG A 205 -10.51 11.90 -0.58
N ILE A 206 -9.89 11.93 0.60
CA ILE A 206 -9.62 10.72 1.37
C ILE A 206 -10.86 10.38 2.19
N ASN A 207 -11.48 9.25 1.90
CA ASN A 207 -12.64 8.74 2.64
C ASN A 207 -12.21 7.96 3.89
N ARG A 208 -11.14 7.16 3.79
CA ARG A 208 -10.65 6.30 4.87
C ARG A 208 -9.13 6.21 4.86
N ILE A 209 -8.57 6.06 6.05
CA ILE A 209 -7.16 5.77 6.29
C ILE A 209 -7.09 4.51 7.15
N LEU A 210 -6.51 3.45 6.63
CA LEU A 210 -6.49 2.13 7.28
C LEU A 210 -5.06 1.77 7.66
N ASN A 211 -4.83 1.70 8.96
CA ASN A 211 -3.57 1.30 9.55
C ASN A 211 -3.66 -0.17 10.00
N PHE A 212 -2.99 -1.06 9.30
CA PHE A 212 -2.92 -2.47 9.63
C PHE A 212 -1.63 -2.74 10.40
N ASP A 213 -1.74 -2.83 11.71
CA ASP A 213 -0.64 -3.18 12.62
C ASP A 213 0.59 -2.26 12.51
N GLY A 214 0.37 -0.99 12.19
CA GLY A 214 1.46 -0.01 12.14
C GLY A 214 1.72 0.63 13.49
N PRO A 215 2.97 1.05 13.76
CA PRO A 215 3.31 1.75 14.99
C PRO A 215 2.56 3.07 15.10
N GLY A 216 2.23 3.44 16.34
CA GLY A 216 1.61 4.71 16.67
C GLY A 216 2.56 5.91 16.52
N PHE A 217 2.12 7.06 17.03
CA PHE A 217 2.89 8.31 17.00
C PHE A 217 3.21 8.75 18.40
N ASP A 218 4.40 9.27 18.62
CA ASP A 218 4.76 9.97 19.85
C ASP A 218 4.33 11.44 19.76
N PHE A 219 3.23 11.76 20.40
CA PHE A 219 2.69 13.14 20.42
C PHE A 219 3.52 14.13 21.27
N SER A 220 4.56 13.69 21.95
CA SER A 220 5.56 14.60 22.52
C SER A 220 6.51 15.15 21.45
N VAL A 221 6.60 14.48 20.31
CA VAL A 221 7.49 14.80 19.17
C VAL A 221 6.68 15.39 18.01
N ILE A 222 5.54 14.79 17.68
CA ILE A 222 4.69 15.19 16.55
C ILE A 222 3.53 16.07 17.01
N ASN A 223 3.26 17.15 16.27
CA ASN A 223 2.13 18.03 16.58
C ASN A 223 0.77 17.33 16.41
N PRO A 224 0.00 17.09 17.49
CA PRO A 224 -1.27 16.36 17.39
C PRO A 224 -2.32 17.07 16.53
N SER A 225 -2.22 18.40 16.35
CA SER A 225 -3.21 19.17 15.58
C SER A 225 -3.30 18.74 14.11
N ALA A 226 -2.23 18.17 13.55
CA ALA A 226 -2.23 17.64 12.19
C ALA A 226 -3.27 16.52 11.97
N PHE A 227 -3.59 15.76 13.03
CA PHE A 227 -4.50 14.63 12.97
C PHE A 227 -5.97 15.00 13.13
N THR A 228 -6.29 16.20 13.60
CA THR A 228 -7.65 16.62 13.98
C THR A 228 -8.67 16.48 12.82
N HIS A 229 -8.25 16.79 11.61
CA HIS A 229 -9.15 16.76 10.44
C HIS A 229 -9.34 15.35 9.85
N CYS A 230 -8.44 14.41 10.15
CA CYS A 230 -8.52 13.05 9.62
C CYS A 230 -8.90 12.00 10.68
N GLU A 231 -8.99 12.34 11.95
CA GLU A 231 -9.25 11.43 13.07
C GLU A 231 -10.42 10.45 12.79
N LYS A 232 -11.55 10.98 12.33
CA LYS A 232 -12.75 10.18 12.03
C LYS A 232 -12.61 9.27 10.79
N LYS A 233 -11.55 9.46 10.00
CA LYS A 233 -11.28 8.67 8.80
C LYS A 233 -10.29 7.54 9.07
N VAL A 234 -9.59 7.58 10.21
CA VAL A 234 -8.57 6.59 10.59
C VAL A 234 -9.21 5.39 11.26
N ALA A 235 -8.85 4.20 10.80
CA ALA A 235 -9.14 2.96 11.49
C ALA A 235 -7.82 2.18 11.70
N ASN A 236 -7.59 1.74 12.94
CA ASN A 236 -6.43 0.95 13.33
C ASN A 236 -6.86 -0.49 13.56
N TYR A 237 -6.13 -1.42 12.97
CA TYR A 237 -6.32 -2.87 13.12
C TYR A 237 -5.06 -3.44 13.78
N ILE A 238 -5.24 -4.05 14.92
CA ILE A 238 -4.16 -4.68 15.70
C ILE A 238 -4.47 -6.17 15.76
N PRO A 239 -3.50 -7.07 15.50
CA PRO A 239 -3.71 -8.51 15.65
C PRO A 239 -4.14 -8.85 17.08
N GLU A 240 -5.00 -9.85 17.23
CA GLU A 240 -5.21 -10.49 18.53
C GLU A 240 -3.99 -11.37 18.85
N GLU A 241 -3.49 -11.28 20.09
CA GLU A 241 -2.38 -12.13 20.61
C GLU A 241 -2.80 -13.59 20.73
#